data_9850b9c5d7c6f67f0f1618cbd799b483
#
_entry.id   9850b9c5d7c6f67f0f1618cbd799b483
#
_cell.length_a   1.000
_cell.length_b   1.000
_cell.length_c   1.000
_cell.angle_alpha   90.00
_cell.angle_beta   90.00
_cell.angle_gamma   90.00
#
_symmetry.space_group_name_H-M   'P 1'
#
loop_
_entity.id
_entity.type
_entity.pdbx_description
1 polymer ?
#
loop_
_entity_poly.entity_id
_entity_poly.type
_entity_poly.pdbx_seq_one_letter_code
_entity_poly.pdbx_strand_id
1 'polypeptide(L)' 'MEERKETKVSVNLGYTLNLGNFQSLRVDLGVVDHTRDNETTAEAMDRVYAFVEQKVIDKVQEAKSSLVEE' A
#
# COMPACT_ATOMS: atom_id res chain seq x y z
N MET A 1 11.91 -12.94 30.75
CA MET A 1 11.11 -12.46 30.06
C MET A 1 11.19 -12.98 28.80
N GLU A 2 10.36 -13.16 28.20
CA GLU A 2 10.43 -13.62 27.05
C GLU A 2 10.36 -12.75 26.13
N GLU A 3 11.01 -12.75 25.14
CA GLU A 3 10.80 -11.85 24.23
C GLU A 3 9.98 -12.32 23.21
N ARG A 4 9.18 -11.51 22.73
CA ARG A 4 8.38 -11.79 21.65
C ARG A 4 9.12 -11.63 20.44
N LYS A 5 9.21 -12.54 19.61
CA LYS A 5 9.87 -12.37 18.41
C LYS A 5 8.94 -11.90 17.42
N GLU A 6 8.85 -10.66 17.19
CA GLU A 6 7.99 -10.09 16.19
C GLU A 6 8.77 -9.86 14.94
N THR A 7 8.24 -10.21 13.83
CA THR A 7 8.88 -9.97 12.55
C THR A 7 8.31 -8.72 11.94
N LYS A 8 9.19 -7.85 11.51
CA LYS A 8 8.76 -6.63 10.87
C LYS A 8 8.50 -6.93 9.41
N VAL A 9 7.38 -6.47 8.91
CA VAL A 9 7.05 -6.63 7.49
C VAL A 9 6.84 -5.25 6.90
N SER A 10 7.24 -5.08 5.68
CA SER A 10 7.06 -3.80 5.03
C SER A 10 6.60 -4.04 3.61
N VAL A 11 5.62 -3.29 3.18
CA VAL A 11 5.08 -3.42 1.85
C VAL A 11 5.07 -2.05 1.22
N ASN A 12 5.62 -1.95 0.03
CA ASN A 12 5.60 -0.69 -0.69
C ASN A 12 5.02 -0.95 -2.06
N LEU A 13 4.08 -0.16 -2.46
CA LEU A 13 3.45 -0.28 -3.77
C LEU A 13 3.52 1.04 -4.49
N GLY A 14 3.69 0.96 -5.79
CA GLY A 14 3.69 2.16 -6.61
C GLY A 14 2.80 1.95 -7.80
N TYR A 15 2.15 2.97 -8.23
CA TYR A 15 1.27 2.90 -9.39
C TYR A 15 1.46 4.18 -10.20
N THR A 16 1.63 4.04 -11.49
CA THR A 16 1.77 5.19 -12.37
C THR A 16 0.51 5.32 -13.20
N LEU A 17 -0.13 6.44 -13.08
CA LEU A 17 -1.34 6.72 -13.82
C LEU A 17 -0.96 7.60 -14.99
N ASN A 18 -1.27 7.14 -16.18
CA ASN A 18 -0.97 7.88 -17.37
C ASN A 18 -2.09 8.85 -17.65
N LEU A 19 -1.80 10.11 -17.67
CA LEU A 19 -2.82 11.12 -17.84
C LEU A 19 -2.98 11.60 -19.27
N GLY A 20 -2.16 11.11 -20.19
CA GLY A 20 -2.20 11.60 -21.56
C GLY A 20 -1.40 12.86 -21.67
N ASN A 21 -1.23 13.38 -22.85
CA ASN A 21 -0.51 14.60 -23.11
C ASN A 21 0.88 14.59 -22.47
N PHE A 22 1.52 13.44 -22.47
CA PHE A 22 2.85 13.29 -21.92
C PHE A 22 2.91 13.57 -20.42
N GLN A 23 1.81 13.41 -19.74
CA GLN A 23 1.78 13.61 -18.31
C GLN A 23 1.51 12.32 -17.60
N SER A 24 2.02 12.18 -16.41
CA SER A 24 1.70 11.00 -15.62
C SER A 24 1.73 11.39 -14.15
N LEU A 25 1.07 10.59 -13.36
CA LEU A 25 1.02 10.79 -11.93
C LEU A 25 1.46 9.50 -11.29
N ARG A 26 2.34 9.59 -10.33
CA ARG A 26 2.76 8.39 -9.63
C ARG A 26 2.31 8.44 -8.20
N VAL A 27 1.77 7.34 -7.73
CA VAL A 27 1.34 7.21 -6.35
C VAL A 27 2.19 6.12 -5.71
N ASP A 28 2.89 6.44 -4.64
CA ASP A 28 3.68 5.45 -3.94
C ASP A 28 3.23 5.43 -2.50
N LEU A 29 3.00 4.26 -1.97
CA LEU A 29 2.62 4.12 -0.59
C LEU A 29 3.38 2.98 0.04
N GLY A 30 3.67 3.10 1.30
CA GLY A 30 4.35 2.04 2.02
C GLY A 30 3.90 1.98 3.46
N VAL A 31 3.95 0.79 4.02
CA VAL A 31 3.56 0.59 5.40
C VAL A 31 4.52 -0.40 6.01
N VAL A 32 4.89 -0.16 7.26
CA VAL A 32 5.69 -1.08 8.01
C VAL A 32 4.84 -1.54 9.19
N ASP A 33 4.80 -2.81 9.44
CA ASP A 33 4.03 -3.34 10.54
C ASP A 33 4.76 -4.56 11.08
N HIS A 34 4.21 -5.20 12.06
CA HIS A 34 4.83 -6.37 12.65
C HIS A 34 3.83 -7.51 12.62
N THR A 35 4.35 -8.72 12.70
CA THR A 35 3.45 -9.86 12.77
C THR A 35 2.70 -9.82 14.07
N ARG A 36 1.50 -10.33 14.08
CA ARG A 36 0.71 -10.42 15.28
C ARG A 36 0.91 -11.79 15.87
N ASP A 37 0.44 -11.97 17.11
CA ASP A 37 0.54 -13.24 17.74
C ASP A 37 -0.17 -14.26 16.89
N ASN A 38 0.42 -15.41 16.74
CA ASN A 38 -0.19 -16.48 15.96
C ASN A 38 -0.31 -16.17 14.48
N GLU A 39 0.44 -15.19 14.00
CA GLU A 39 0.38 -14.84 12.60
C GLU A 39 1.72 -15.20 11.98
N THR A 40 1.71 -15.85 10.84
CA THR A 40 2.96 -16.15 10.15
C THR A 40 3.38 -14.91 9.37
N THR A 41 4.63 -14.88 8.97
CA THR A 41 5.12 -13.76 8.17
C THR A 41 4.31 -13.63 6.88
N ALA A 42 3.99 -14.75 6.25
CA ALA A 42 3.21 -14.71 5.02
C ALA A 42 1.83 -14.12 5.25
N GLU A 43 1.21 -14.47 6.36
CA GLU A 43 -0.10 -13.92 6.68
C GLU A 43 -0.03 -12.43 6.94
N ALA A 44 1.03 -12.00 7.62
CA ALA A 44 1.21 -10.59 7.90
C ALA A 44 1.43 -9.81 6.61
N MET A 45 2.23 -10.37 5.69
CA MET A 45 2.47 -9.72 4.42
C MET A 45 1.19 -9.58 3.63
N ASP A 46 0.37 -10.61 3.61
CA ASP A 46 -0.89 -10.56 2.88
C ASP A 46 -1.82 -9.51 3.47
N ARG A 47 -1.86 -9.44 4.78
CA ARG A 47 -2.71 -8.47 5.47
C ARG A 47 -2.27 -7.04 5.16
N VAL A 48 -0.97 -6.80 5.26
CA VAL A 48 -0.44 -5.46 5.04
C VAL A 48 -0.53 -5.10 3.56
N TYR A 49 -0.28 -6.07 2.69
CA TYR A 49 -0.39 -5.84 1.26
C TYR A 49 -1.81 -5.41 0.88
N ALA A 50 -2.80 -6.10 1.41
CA ALA A 50 -4.19 -5.78 1.10
C ALA A 50 -4.53 -4.37 1.56
N PHE A 51 -4.01 -3.97 2.70
CA PHE A 51 -4.27 -2.63 3.21
C PHE A 51 -3.62 -1.58 2.31
N VAL A 52 -2.35 -1.78 1.94
CA VAL A 52 -1.65 -0.83 1.09
C VAL A 52 -2.27 -0.78 -0.30
N GLU A 53 -2.65 -1.93 -0.82
CA GLU A 53 -3.26 -2.00 -2.13
C GLU A 53 -4.56 -1.20 -2.16
N GLN A 54 -5.38 -1.34 -1.14
CA GLN A 54 -6.63 -0.62 -1.08
C GLN A 54 -6.37 0.88 -1.00
N LYS A 55 -5.34 1.28 -0.25
CA LYS A 55 -5.02 2.70 -0.14
C LYS A 55 -4.50 3.27 -1.46
N VAL A 56 -3.72 2.49 -2.20
CA VAL A 56 -3.25 2.92 -3.49
C VAL A 56 -4.42 3.10 -4.45
N ILE A 57 -5.36 2.16 -4.43
CA ILE A 57 -6.53 2.24 -5.29
C ILE A 57 -7.34 3.48 -4.93
N ASP A 58 -7.53 3.74 -3.65
CA ASP A 58 -8.29 4.89 -3.20
C ASP A 58 -7.63 6.19 -3.67
N LYS A 59 -6.30 6.26 -3.59
CA LYS A 59 -5.62 7.47 -4.00
C LYS A 59 -5.64 7.66 -5.52
N VAL A 60 -5.57 6.57 -6.26
CA VAL A 60 -5.65 6.66 -7.70
C VAL A 60 -7.05 7.13 -8.11
N GLN A 61 -8.08 6.63 -7.45
CA GLN A 61 -9.42 7.04 -7.77
C GLN A 61 -9.65 8.49 -7.40
N GLU A 62 -9.09 8.93 -6.30
CA GLU A 62 -9.18 10.30 -5.89
C GLU A 62 -8.52 11.21 -6.90
N ALA A 63 -7.35 10.83 -7.38
CA ALA A 63 -6.63 11.61 -8.37
C ALA A 63 -7.39 11.67 -9.69
N LYS A 64 -7.98 10.55 -10.09
CA LYS A 64 -8.75 10.54 -11.31
C LYS A 64 -9.96 11.44 -11.20
N SER A 65 -10.62 11.43 -10.08
CA SER A 65 -11.78 12.26 -9.88
C SER A 65 -11.42 13.73 -9.96
N SER A 66 -10.30 14.11 -9.40
CA SER A 66 -9.84 15.45 -9.45
C SER A 66 -9.54 15.89 -10.87
N LEU A 67 -9.00 15.01 -11.67
CA LEU A 67 -8.63 15.37 -13.00
C LEU A 67 -9.80 15.46 -13.94
N VAL A 68 -10.84 14.76 -13.63
CA VAL A 68 -11.94 14.76 -14.55
C VAL A 68 -12.90 15.84 -14.29
N GLU A 69 -12.73 16.70 -13.37
CA GLU A 69 -13.66 17.66 -13.13
C GLU A 69 -13.75 18.54 -14.15
N GLU A 70 -14.60 18.94 -14.51
CA GLU A 70 -14.73 19.78 -15.54
C GLU A 70 -15.47 20.60 -15.45
#